data_d96d7060c2ceb94db5b5ea0e80e23549
#
_entry.id   d96d7060c2ceb94db5b5ea0e80e23549
#
_cell.length_a   1.000
_cell.length_b   1.000
_cell.length_c   1.000
_cell.angle_alpha   90.00
_cell.angle_beta   90.00
_cell.angle_gamma   90.00
#
_symmetry.space_group_name_H-M   'P 1'
#
loop_
_entity.id
_entity.type
_entity.pdbx_description
1 polymer ?
#
loop_
_entity_poly.entity_id
_entity_poly.type
_entity_poly.pdbx_seq_one_letter_code
_entity_poly.pdbx_strand_id
1 'polypeptide(L)'
;MQAIILAAGEGVRLRPYTQLIPKPLMTINGIPLLTFHIDKLNSLGITNEKIIVVVSHLKEEIVGFLNRFHRGVRVVMQGEKKGTAAAVSYAKNLIDDNEIVIVYGDTIFEDNLKDFIREENAIGAYEVEDVSRFGKIVVENGYLKEIKEKTETGRGFIFAGLVKTKKEFLEELDKVKQNEKSGEYYLTDAIMSFNQKHPFKIYALKGRWFDIGKEESLIEARRVFNFPDNFFK
;
A
#
# COMPACT_ATOMS: atom_id res chain seq x y z
N MET A 1 7.00 -11.45 11.32
CA MET A 1 6.72 -10.46 10.24
C MET A 1 5.69 -9.46 10.73
N GLN A 2 5.91 -8.17 10.50
CA GLN A 2 4.93 -7.10 10.79
C GLN A 2 4.46 -6.45 9.49
N ALA A 3 3.29 -5.83 9.53
CA ALA A 3 2.75 -5.13 8.37
C ALA A 3 2.49 -3.64 8.66
N ILE A 4 2.70 -2.79 7.66
CA ILE A 4 2.37 -1.37 7.68
C ILE A 4 1.33 -1.10 6.59
N ILE A 5 0.16 -0.60 6.97
CA ILE A 5 -0.88 -0.16 6.04
C ILE A 5 -0.84 1.38 5.95
N LEU A 6 -0.61 1.91 4.77
CA LEU A 6 -0.58 3.35 4.53
C LEU A 6 -2.00 3.87 4.28
N ALA A 7 -2.58 4.47 5.30
CA ALA A 7 -3.98 4.93 5.35
C ALA A 7 -4.10 6.45 5.63
N ALA A 8 -3.03 7.23 5.39
CA ALA A 8 -2.97 8.64 5.75
C ALA A 8 -3.40 9.61 4.64
N GLY A 9 -3.76 9.12 3.46
CA GLY A 9 -4.16 9.95 2.33
C GLY A 9 -5.50 10.64 2.53
N GLU A 10 -5.59 11.94 2.21
CA GLU A 10 -6.83 12.73 2.34
C GLU A 10 -7.93 12.34 1.35
N GLY A 11 -7.59 11.67 0.25
CA GLY A 11 -8.56 11.28 -0.78
C GLY A 11 -9.22 12.45 -1.51
N VAL A 12 -8.50 13.55 -1.74
CA VAL A 12 -9.05 14.80 -2.31
C VAL A 12 -9.83 14.58 -3.60
N ARG A 13 -9.38 13.64 -4.46
CA ARG A 13 -10.05 13.32 -5.73
C ARG A 13 -11.37 12.55 -5.57
N LEU A 14 -11.67 12.08 -4.36
CA LEU A 14 -12.91 11.38 -3.99
C LEU A 14 -13.88 12.28 -3.21
N ARG A 15 -13.62 13.59 -3.12
CA ARG A 15 -14.58 14.54 -2.55
C ARG A 15 -15.84 14.60 -3.43
N PRO A 16 -17.04 14.72 -2.81
CA PRO A 16 -17.30 15.08 -1.40
C PRO A 16 -17.25 13.91 -0.41
N TYR A 17 -17.21 12.64 -0.83
CA TYR A 17 -17.27 11.46 0.06
C TYR A 17 -16.22 11.50 1.17
N THR A 18 -14.98 11.84 0.82
CA THR A 18 -13.85 11.84 1.77
C THR A 18 -13.81 13.04 2.71
N GLN A 19 -14.78 13.94 2.62
CA GLN A 19 -14.98 14.97 3.65
C GLN A 19 -15.63 14.41 4.92
N LEU A 20 -16.41 13.33 4.79
CA LEU A 20 -17.19 12.72 5.87
C LEU A 20 -16.69 11.34 6.26
N ILE A 21 -16.20 10.58 5.28
CA ILE A 21 -15.74 9.19 5.46
C ILE A 21 -14.28 9.10 5.05
N PRO A 22 -13.34 8.75 5.96
CA PRO A 22 -11.96 8.59 5.57
C PRO A 22 -11.82 7.52 4.48
N LYS A 23 -10.97 7.77 3.48
CA LYS A 23 -10.78 6.88 2.33
C LYS A 23 -10.60 5.40 2.70
N PRO A 24 -9.83 5.03 3.75
CA PRO A 24 -9.67 3.64 4.17
C PRO A 24 -10.97 2.97 4.65
N LEU A 25 -11.99 3.75 5.04
CA LEU A 25 -13.29 3.23 5.44
C LEU A 25 -14.33 3.24 4.31
N MET A 26 -13.97 3.70 3.11
CA MET A 26 -14.83 3.53 1.94
C MET A 26 -15.00 2.06 1.60
N THR A 27 -16.22 1.68 1.21
CA THR A 27 -16.57 0.27 1.01
C THR A 27 -16.60 -0.14 -0.46
N ILE A 28 -16.09 -1.33 -0.72
CA ILE A 28 -16.36 -2.09 -1.94
C ILE A 28 -17.31 -3.22 -1.55
N ASN A 29 -18.51 -3.25 -2.10
CA ASN A 29 -19.53 -4.27 -1.84
C ASN A 29 -19.74 -4.57 -0.34
N GLY A 30 -19.80 -3.50 0.48
CA GLY A 30 -20.01 -3.57 1.92
C GLY A 30 -18.75 -3.73 2.78
N ILE A 31 -17.58 -4.02 2.19
CA ILE A 31 -16.33 -4.22 2.92
C ILE A 31 -15.48 -2.94 2.86
N PRO A 32 -15.09 -2.33 4.00
CA PRO A 32 -14.15 -1.24 4.03
C PRO A 32 -12.78 -1.65 3.47
N LEU A 33 -12.10 -0.75 2.75
CA LEU A 33 -10.75 -0.99 2.23
C LEU A 33 -9.78 -1.43 3.34
N LEU A 34 -9.90 -0.81 4.51
CA LEU A 34 -9.04 -1.14 5.66
C LEU A 34 -9.29 -2.57 6.17
N THR A 35 -10.56 -3.00 6.27
CA THR A 35 -10.92 -4.39 6.61
C THR A 35 -10.33 -5.36 5.58
N PHE A 36 -10.47 -5.06 4.30
CA PHE A 36 -9.90 -5.89 3.24
C PHE A 36 -8.39 -6.14 3.47
N HIS A 37 -7.62 -5.10 3.75
CA HIS A 37 -6.18 -5.25 3.98
C HIS A 37 -5.85 -6.01 5.25
N ILE A 38 -6.55 -5.73 6.36
CA ILE A 38 -6.33 -6.41 7.64
C ILE A 38 -6.63 -7.91 7.49
N ASP A 39 -7.77 -8.27 6.90
CA ASP A 39 -8.16 -9.66 6.73
C ASP A 39 -7.22 -10.40 5.76
N LYS A 40 -6.78 -9.72 4.69
CA LYS A 40 -5.77 -10.26 3.79
C LYS A 40 -4.46 -10.56 4.54
N LEU A 41 -3.96 -9.66 5.37
CA LEU A 41 -2.76 -9.85 6.18
C LEU A 41 -2.95 -10.95 7.23
N ASN A 42 -4.11 -11.00 7.89
CA ASN A 42 -4.44 -12.07 8.83
C ASN A 42 -4.45 -13.45 8.15
N SER A 43 -4.96 -13.54 6.92
CA SER A 43 -4.92 -14.78 6.12
C SER A 43 -3.51 -15.27 5.78
N LEU A 44 -2.51 -14.39 5.91
CA LEU A 44 -1.09 -14.69 5.75
C LEU A 44 -0.38 -14.99 7.09
N GLY A 45 -1.13 -15.03 8.20
CA GLY A 45 -0.59 -15.29 9.55
C GLY A 45 -0.03 -14.05 10.26
N ILE A 46 -0.28 -12.84 9.75
CA ILE A 46 0.11 -11.58 10.40
C ILE A 46 -1.06 -11.13 11.29
N THR A 47 -0.96 -11.35 12.60
CA THR A 47 -2.04 -11.02 13.54
C THR A 47 -2.23 -9.50 13.71
N ASN A 48 -3.37 -9.08 14.24
CA ASN A 48 -3.70 -7.67 14.43
C ASN A 48 -2.61 -6.90 15.18
N GLU A 49 -2.01 -7.48 16.21
CA GLU A 49 -0.94 -6.86 17.05
C GLU A 49 0.34 -6.60 16.24
N LYS A 50 0.49 -7.29 15.11
CA LYS A 50 1.60 -7.13 14.17
C LYS A 50 1.28 -6.19 13.01
N ILE A 51 0.07 -5.63 12.96
CA ILE A 51 -0.36 -4.68 11.93
C ILE A 51 -0.30 -3.26 12.49
N ILE A 52 0.32 -2.35 11.75
CA ILE A 52 0.40 -0.91 12.05
C ILE A 52 -0.30 -0.16 10.94
N VAL A 53 -1.27 0.67 11.28
CA VAL A 53 -2.00 1.54 10.35
C VAL A 53 -1.51 2.97 10.52
N VAL A 54 -0.98 3.54 9.46
CA VAL A 54 -0.57 4.95 9.44
C VAL A 54 -1.74 5.81 9.00
N VAL A 55 -2.18 6.73 9.86
CA VAL A 55 -3.37 7.56 9.65
C VAL A 55 -3.03 9.06 9.68
N SER A 56 -3.92 9.89 9.13
CA SER A 56 -3.84 11.36 9.22
C SER A 56 -5.23 11.98 9.25
N HIS A 57 -5.83 12.20 8.10
CA HIS A 57 -7.16 12.81 7.95
C HIS A 57 -8.25 11.90 8.55
N LEU A 58 -9.18 12.51 9.32
CA LEU A 58 -10.29 11.82 10.00
C LEU A 58 -9.81 10.60 10.83
N LYS A 59 -8.70 10.75 11.53
CA LYS A 59 -8.05 9.66 12.28
C LYS A 59 -8.95 9.09 13.38
N GLU A 60 -9.79 9.92 14.02
CA GLU A 60 -10.70 9.51 15.08
C GLU A 60 -11.69 8.45 14.58
N GLU A 61 -12.20 8.62 13.36
CA GLU A 61 -13.10 7.66 12.70
C GLU A 61 -12.40 6.32 12.44
N ILE A 62 -11.15 6.37 11.98
CA ILE A 62 -10.36 5.15 11.74
C ILE A 62 -10.03 4.44 13.05
N VAL A 63 -9.61 5.17 14.08
CA VAL A 63 -9.31 4.62 15.43
C VAL A 63 -10.56 4.00 16.04
N GLY A 64 -11.71 4.71 16.00
CA GLY A 64 -12.99 4.19 16.48
C GLY A 64 -13.40 2.90 15.78
N PHE A 65 -13.24 2.86 14.46
CA PHE A 65 -13.51 1.67 13.65
C PHE A 65 -12.59 0.49 14.04
N LEU A 66 -11.28 0.70 14.13
CA LEU A 66 -10.31 -0.34 14.49
C LEU A 66 -10.56 -0.88 15.91
N ASN A 67 -10.83 -0.03 16.88
CA ASN A 67 -11.14 -0.44 18.25
C ASN A 67 -12.39 -1.31 18.34
N ARG A 68 -13.35 -1.11 17.45
CA ARG A 68 -14.60 -1.87 17.42
C ARG A 68 -14.46 -3.20 16.68
N PHE A 69 -13.80 -3.21 15.53
CA PHE A 69 -13.83 -4.33 14.59
C PHE A 69 -12.50 -5.07 14.43
N HIS A 70 -11.37 -4.42 14.73
CA HIS A 70 -10.01 -4.97 14.53
C HIS A 70 -9.11 -4.71 15.74
N ARG A 71 -9.55 -5.13 16.91
CA ARG A 71 -8.79 -4.93 18.17
C ARG A 71 -7.39 -5.49 18.06
N GLY A 72 -6.44 -4.79 18.64
CA GLY A 72 -5.01 -5.16 18.60
C GLY A 72 -4.23 -4.47 17.48
N VAL A 73 -4.90 -3.98 16.42
CA VAL A 73 -4.22 -3.22 15.37
C VAL A 73 -3.66 -1.92 15.95
N ARG A 74 -2.39 -1.67 15.69
CA ARG A 74 -1.65 -0.50 16.19
C ARG A 74 -1.82 0.67 15.24
N VAL A 75 -1.97 1.87 15.77
CA VAL A 75 -2.17 3.09 14.96
C VAL A 75 -1.03 4.07 15.21
N VAL A 76 -0.52 4.68 14.16
CA VAL A 76 0.42 5.80 14.24
C VAL A 76 -0.06 6.96 13.38
N MET A 77 0.11 8.18 13.89
CA MET A 77 -0.30 9.37 13.17
C MET A 77 0.85 9.91 12.31
N GLN A 78 0.58 10.12 11.03
CA GLN A 78 1.49 10.85 10.15
C GLN A 78 1.47 12.34 10.53
N GLY A 79 2.64 12.90 10.77
CA GLY A 79 2.82 14.31 11.11
C GLY A 79 2.94 15.21 9.87
N GLU A 80 3.81 16.23 9.97
CA GLU A 80 3.94 17.28 8.95
C GLU A 80 4.50 16.78 7.62
N LYS A 81 5.48 15.87 7.65
CA LYS A 81 6.06 15.30 6.44
C LYS A 81 5.01 14.47 5.70
N LYS A 82 4.84 14.75 4.41
CA LYS A 82 3.84 14.10 3.55
C LYS A 82 4.49 13.10 2.60
N GLY A 83 3.66 12.20 2.04
CA GLY A 83 4.09 11.19 1.08
C GLY A 83 4.28 9.81 1.71
N THR A 84 4.48 8.83 0.85
CA THR A 84 4.44 7.41 1.23
C THR A 84 5.68 6.96 2.01
N ALA A 85 6.87 7.48 1.71
CA ALA A 85 8.06 7.23 2.52
C ALA A 85 7.94 7.86 3.91
N ALA A 86 7.44 9.10 3.98
CA ALA A 86 7.18 9.75 5.26
C ALA A 86 6.19 8.96 6.10
N ALA A 87 5.10 8.46 5.52
CA ALA A 87 4.13 7.62 6.24
C ALA A 87 4.81 6.38 6.86
N VAL A 88 5.63 5.66 6.09
CA VAL A 88 6.38 4.49 6.63
C VAL A 88 7.34 4.92 7.74
N SER A 89 8.02 6.06 7.61
CA SER A 89 9.00 6.51 8.62
C SER A 89 8.35 6.78 9.99
N TYR A 90 7.11 7.22 10.05
CA TYR A 90 6.38 7.37 11.32
C TYR A 90 6.09 6.04 12.01
N ALA A 91 6.02 4.93 11.26
CA ALA A 91 5.83 3.59 11.83
C ALA A 91 7.16 2.92 12.24
N LYS A 92 8.31 3.46 11.85
CA LYS A 92 9.67 2.84 12.01
C LYS A 92 9.93 2.36 13.44
N ASN A 93 9.65 3.17 14.44
CA ASN A 93 9.91 2.86 15.86
C ASN A 93 8.94 1.81 16.45
N LEU A 94 7.91 1.43 15.73
CA LEU A 94 6.96 0.39 16.12
C LEU A 94 7.30 -0.97 15.49
N ILE A 95 8.33 -1.05 14.67
CA ILE A 95 8.75 -2.28 14.01
C ILE A 95 9.81 -3.00 14.85
N ASP A 96 9.43 -4.19 15.35
CA ASP A 96 10.28 -5.07 16.15
C ASP A 96 10.77 -6.28 15.33
N ASP A 97 9.96 -6.76 14.37
CA ASP A 97 10.27 -7.93 13.55
C ASP A 97 11.28 -7.59 12.43
N ASN A 98 12.08 -8.59 12.05
CA ASN A 98 13.09 -8.42 10.99
C ASN A 98 12.50 -8.35 9.58
N GLU A 99 11.27 -8.80 9.38
CA GLU A 99 10.58 -8.81 8.10
C GLU A 99 9.34 -7.94 8.16
N ILE A 100 9.13 -7.17 7.09
CA ILE A 100 8.01 -6.24 6.98
C ILE A 100 7.28 -6.39 5.64
N VAL A 101 5.98 -6.16 5.70
CA VAL A 101 5.13 -5.95 4.52
C VAL A 101 4.56 -4.55 4.59
N ILE A 102 4.66 -3.78 3.50
CA ILE A 102 4.06 -2.45 3.38
C ILE A 102 2.96 -2.54 2.33
N VAL A 103 1.78 -2.04 2.68
CA VAL A 103 0.60 -2.08 1.82
C VAL A 103 0.00 -0.68 1.69
N TYR A 104 -0.29 -0.28 0.45
CA TYR A 104 -1.04 0.94 0.20
C TYR A 104 -2.52 0.70 0.50
N GLY A 105 -3.06 1.43 1.48
CA GLY A 105 -4.43 1.25 1.98
C GLY A 105 -5.54 1.70 1.02
N ASP A 106 -5.18 2.19 -0.15
CA ASP A 106 -6.11 2.64 -1.17
C ASP A 106 -6.15 1.75 -2.42
N THR A 107 -5.48 0.60 -2.37
CA THR A 107 -5.54 -0.42 -3.43
C THR A 107 -6.37 -1.62 -2.99
N ILE A 108 -6.96 -2.35 -3.93
CA ILE A 108 -7.52 -3.69 -3.70
C ILE A 108 -7.06 -4.64 -4.80
N PHE A 109 -6.93 -5.92 -4.48
CA PHE A 109 -6.46 -6.94 -5.41
C PHE A 109 -6.96 -8.33 -5.02
N GLU A 110 -7.05 -9.24 -6.01
CA GLU A 110 -7.60 -10.59 -5.79
C GLU A 110 -6.55 -11.60 -5.31
N ASP A 111 -5.29 -11.38 -5.60
CA ASP A 111 -4.19 -12.31 -5.29
C ASP A 111 -4.09 -12.62 -3.79
N ASN A 112 -3.72 -13.88 -3.45
CA ASN A 112 -3.63 -14.31 -2.07
C ASN A 112 -2.33 -13.94 -1.35
N LEU A 113 -1.31 -13.50 -2.07
CA LEU A 113 0.01 -13.07 -1.61
C LEU A 113 0.85 -14.13 -0.85
N LYS A 114 0.47 -15.40 -0.80
CA LYS A 114 1.23 -16.43 -0.07
C LYS A 114 2.65 -16.60 -0.59
N ASP A 115 2.84 -16.54 -1.91
CA ASP A 115 4.16 -16.65 -2.50
C ASP A 115 4.93 -15.33 -2.41
N PHE A 116 4.22 -14.18 -2.48
CA PHE A 116 4.80 -12.86 -2.29
C PHE A 116 5.51 -12.71 -0.94
N ILE A 117 4.90 -13.13 0.16
CA ILE A 117 5.48 -12.99 1.51
C ILE A 117 6.64 -13.93 1.79
N ARG A 118 6.86 -14.96 0.94
CA ARG A 118 8.00 -15.88 1.04
C ARG A 118 9.28 -15.31 0.45
N GLU A 119 9.16 -14.33 -0.43
CA GLU A 119 10.33 -13.66 -1.02
C GLU A 119 11.07 -12.85 0.05
N GLU A 120 12.37 -12.74 -0.11
CA GLU A 120 13.19 -11.92 0.81
C GLU A 120 12.90 -10.43 0.61
N ASN A 121 13.00 -9.98 -0.65
CA ASN A 121 12.62 -8.63 -1.08
C ASN A 121 11.77 -8.75 -2.35
N ALA A 122 10.57 -8.21 -2.32
CA ALA A 122 9.67 -8.20 -3.47
C ALA A 122 8.81 -6.95 -3.50
N ILE A 123 8.45 -6.51 -4.71
CA ILE A 123 7.42 -5.51 -4.94
C ILE A 123 6.29 -6.10 -5.78
N GLY A 124 5.07 -5.74 -5.44
CA GLY A 124 3.90 -6.05 -6.26
C GLY A 124 3.87 -5.18 -7.51
N ALA A 125 3.69 -5.81 -8.66
CA ALA A 125 3.52 -5.15 -9.93
C ALA A 125 2.20 -5.58 -10.58
N TYR A 126 1.55 -4.66 -11.29
CA TYR A 126 0.34 -4.95 -12.05
C TYR A 126 0.48 -4.42 -13.47
N GLU A 127 0.08 -5.22 -14.46
CA GLU A 127 0.14 -4.80 -15.86
C GLU A 127 -1.10 -4.01 -16.23
N VAL A 128 -0.90 -2.81 -16.79
CA VAL A 128 -1.96 -1.92 -17.27
C VAL A 128 -1.78 -1.60 -18.75
N GLU A 129 -2.87 -1.27 -19.44
CA GLU A 129 -2.82 -0.87 -20.84
C GLU A 129 -2.18 0.51 -21.04
N ASP A 130 -2.24 1.38 -20.02
CA ASP A 130 -1.61 2.69 -20.05
C ASP A 130 -1.00 3.08 -18.69
N VAL A 131 0.33 3.20 -18.68
CA VAL A 131 1.12 3.57 -17.49
C VAL A 131 1.15 5.08 -17.21
N SER A 132 0.61 5.93 -18.08
CA SER A 132 0.76 7.40 -17.99
C SER A 132 0.35 8.02 -16.65
N ARG A 133 -0.51 7.35 -15.89
CA ARG A 133 -1.01 7.80 -14.59
C ARG A 133 -0.19 7.31 -13.40
N PHE A 134 0.74 6.40 -13.63
CA PHE A 134 1.49 5.66 -12.61
C PHE A 134 2.99 5.73 -12.88
N GLY A 135 3.79 5.32 -11.91
CA GLY A 135 5.20 5.05 -12.14
C GLY A 135 5.36 3.68 -12.86
N LYS A 136 6.00 3.68 -14.02
CA LYS A 136 6.28 2.44 -14.77
C LYS A 136 7.43 1.67 -14.14
N ILE A 137 7.23 0.38 -13.91
CA ILE A 137 8.30 -0.54 -13.49
C ILE A 137 9.02 -1.08 -14.72
N VAL A 138 10.34 -0.93 -14.73
CA VAL A 138 11.23 -1.61 -15.68
C VAL A 138 11.77 -2.87 -15.01
N VAL A 139 11.56 -4.01 -15.66
CA VAL A 139 11.95 -5.33 -15.17
C VAL A 139 13.13 -5.87 -15.96
N GLU A 140 14.12 -6.44 -15.27
CA GLU A 140 15.24 -7.14 -15.88
C GLU A 140 15.47 -8.48 -15.15
N ASN A 141 15.39 -9.60 -15.87
CA ASN A 141 15.56 -10.95 -15.32
C ASN A 141 14.65 -11.28 -14.12
N GLY A 142 13.42 -10.71 -14.07
CA GLY A 142 12.47 -10.92 -12.99
C GLY A 142 12.67 -10.00 -11.76
N TYR A 143 13.65 -9.10 -11.81
CA TYR A 143 13.95 -8.16 -10.75
C TYR A 143 13.67 -6.71 -11.17
N LEU A 144 13.47 -5.85 -10.18
CA LEU A 144 13.32 -4.41 -10.39
C LEU A 144 14.64 -3.83 -10.93
N LYS A 145 14.55 -3.20 -12.10
CA LYS A 145 15.65 -2.41 -12.64
C LYS A 145 15.48 -0.92 -12.33
N GLU A 146 14.29 -0.39 -12.58
CA GLU A 146 14.00 1.03 -12.43
C GLU A 146 12.51 1.27 -12.22
N ILE A 147 12.15 2.34 -11.52
CA ILE A 147 10.80 2.90 -11.48
C ILE A 147 10.86 4.27 -12.15
N LYS A 148 10.22 4.39 -13.31
CA LYS A 148 10.13 5.64 -14.08
C LYS A 148 8.85 6.38 -13.75
N GLU A 149 8.98 7.60 -13.26
CA GLU A 149 7.81 8.44 -12.97
C GLU A 149 7.11 8.86 -14.27
N LYS A 150 5.80 8.77 -14.30
CA LYS A 150 4.71 9.34 -15.17
C LYS A 150 5.13 10.04 -16.49
N THR A 151 6.15 9.57 -17.16
CA THR A 151 6.68 10.20 -18.40
C THR A 151 6.42 9.36 -19.64
N GLU A 152 5.95 8.13 -19.46
CA GLU A 152 5.73 7.19 -20.55
C GLU A 152 4.23 6.90 -20.70
N THR A 153 3.82 6.50 -21.89
CA THR A 153 2.47 6.04 -22.24
C THR A 153 2.54 4.59 -22.73
N GLY A 154 1.38 3.92 -22.83
CA GLY A 154 1.26 2.57 -23.33
C GLY A 154 1.35 1.50 -22.26
N ARG A 155 1.27 0.24 -22.71
CA ARG A 155 1.19 -0.93 -21.84
C ARG A 155 2.47 -1.17 -21.06
N GLY A 156 2.32 -1.60 -19.79
CA GLY A 156 3.46 -1.94 -18.96
C GLY A 156 3.10 -2.25 -17.51
N PHE A 157 4.10 -2.62 -16.74
CA PHE A 157 3.95 -2.84 -15.31
C PHE A 157 4.01 -1.54 -14.52
N ILE A 158 3.16 -1.43 -13.52
CA ILE A 158 3.14 -0.36 -12.53
C ILE A 158 3.38 -0.92 -11.13
N PHE A 159 3.80 -0.06 -10.20
CA PHE A 159 3.90 -0.42 -8.79
C PHE A 159 2.50 -0.57 -8.19
N ALA A 160 2.19 -1.77 -7.69
CA ALA A 160 0.86 -2.11 -7.18
C ALA A 160 0.63 -1.72 -5.70
N GLY A 161 1.57 -1.02 -5.07
CA GLY A 161 1.44 -0.59 -3.67
C GLY A 161 1.74 -1.70 -2.64
N LEU A 162 2.52 -2.70 -3.01
CA LEU A 162 2.92 -3.82 -2.16
C LEU A 162 4.44 -3.93 -2.09
N VAL A 163 5.00 -3.96 -0.88
CA VAL A 163 6.43 -4.17 -0.64
C VAL A 163 6.60 -5.24 0.44
N LYS A 164 7.40 -6.26 0.17
CA LYS A 164 7.93 -7.20 1.15
C LYS A 164 9.42 -6.98 1.25
N THR A 165 9.94 -6.79 2.46
CA THR A 165 11.36 -6.51 2.65
C THR A 165 11.80 -6.77 4.11
N LYS A 166 13.07 -6.50 4.41
CA LYS A 166 13.65 -6.58 5.75
C LYS A 166 13.55 -5.23 6.48
N LYS A 167 13.65 -5.27 7.80
CA LYS A 167 13.64 -4.09 8.68
C LYS A 167 14.73 -3.06 8.32
N GLU A 168 15.88 -3.50 7.84
CA GLU A 168 16.98 -2.62 7.42
C GLU A 168 16.59 -1.65 6.30
N PHE A 169 15.59 -1.99 5.48
CA PHE A 169 15.00 -1.07 4.49
C PHE A 169 14.56 0.25 5.12
N LEU A 170 14.13 0.25 6.38
CA LEU A 170 13.63 1.45 7.07
C LEU A 170 14.72 2.54 7.25
N GLU A 171 16.00 2.19 7.11
CA GLU A 171 17.11 3.13 7.15
C GLU A 171 17.21 3.96 5.85
N GLU A 172 16.73 3.41 4.73
CA GLU A 172 16.69 4.15 3.47
C GLU A 172 15.69 5.31 3.48
N LEU A 173 14.65 5.23 4.33
CA LEU A 173 13.65 6.29 4.45
C LEU A 173 14.26 7.63 4.89
N ASP A 174 15.32 7.58 5.71
CA ASP A 174 16.00 8.79 6.21
C ASP A 174 16.83 9.48 5.11
N LYS A 175 17.13 8.78 4.01
CA LYS A 175 17.88 9.26 2.85
C LYS A 175 16.99 9.83 1.74
N VAL A 176 15.69 9.57 1.79
CA VAL A 176 14.74 10.04 0.78
C VAL A 176 14.67 11.57 0.82
N LYS A 177 14.85 12.18 -0.33
CA LYS A 177 14.71 13.63 -0.49
C LYS A 177 13.27 14.00 -0.78
N GLN A 178 12.88 15.18 -0.31
CA GLN A 178 11.59 15.75 -0.64
C GLN A 178 11.54 16.07 -2.15
N ASN A 179 10.48 15.64 -2.81
CA ASN A 179 10.24 15.97 -4.20
C ASN A 179 9.89 17.47 -4.33
N GLU A 180 10.66 18.21 -5.11
CA GLU A 180 10.55 19.67 -5.22
C GLU A 180 9.20 20.13 -5.78
N LYS A 181 8.55 19.31 -6.61
CA LYS A 181 7.28 19.67 -7.26
C LYS A 181 6.07 19.41 -6.37
N SER A 182 6.05 18.27 -5.66
CA SER A 182 4.91 17.85 -4.85
C SER A 182 5.08 18.17 -3.36
N GLY A 183 6.31 18.38 -2.90
CA GLY A 183 6.63 18.50 -1.47
C GLY A 183 6.54 17.18 -0.70
N GLU A 184 6.43 16.03 -1.38
CA GLU A 184 6.25 14.72 -0.77
C GLU A 184 7.54 13.89 -0.78
N TYR A 185 7.60 12.90 0.12
CA TYR A 185 8.66 11.89 0.20
C TYR A 185 8.10 10.57 -0.35
N TYR A 186 8.64 10.07 -1.45
CA TYR A 186 8.11 8.88 -2.12
C TYR A 186 8.81 7.60 -1.68
N LEU A 187 7.99 6.56 -1.40
CA LEU A 187 8.50 5.24 -1.03
C LEU A 187 9.30 4.60 -2.17
N THR A 188 8.95 4.92 -3.41
CA THR A 188 9.66 4.47 -4.60
C THR A 188 11.13 4.89 -4.62
N ASP A 189 11.48 6.05 -4.05
CA ASP A 189 12.87 6.51 -3.95
C ASP A 189 13.66 5.65 -2.95
N ALA A 190 13.04 5.30 -1.80
CA ALA A 190 13.65 4.38 -0.83
C ALA A 190 13.83 2.98 -1.44
N ILE A 191 12.81 2.48 -2.18
CA ILE A 191 12.89 1.20 -2.89
C ILE A 191 14.06 1.20 -3.87
N MET A 192 14.21 2.25 -4.69
CA MET A 192 15.29 2.34 -5.66
C MET A 192 16.67 2.43 -5.00
N SER A 193 16.80 3.14 -3.87
CA SER A 193 18.03 3.21 -3.11
C SER A 193 18.41 1.83 -2.54
N PHE A 194 17.48 1.16 -1.89
CA PHE A 194 17.71 -0.17 -1.30
C PHE A 194 17.98 -1.24 -2.34
N ASN A 195 17.31 -1.17 -3.50
CA ASN A 195 17.44 -2.10 -4.61
C ASN A 195 18.87 -2.23 -5.15
N GLN A 196 19.71 -1.21 -4.98
CA GLN A 196 21.11 -1.23 -5.45
C GLN A 196 21.94 -2.33 -4.78
N LYS A 197 21.60 -2.69 -3.53
CA LYS A 197 22.32 -3.71 -2.75
C LYS A 197 21.47 -4.93 -2.43
N HIS A 198 20.15 -4.77 -2.42
CA HIS A 198 19.16 -5.77 -2.05
C HIS A 198 18.07 -5.85 -3.12
N PRO A 199 18.30 -6.59 -4.22
CA PRO A 199 17.41 -6.59 -5.38
C PRO A 199 15.99 -7.00 -5.00
N PHE A 200 15.00 -6.23 -5.47
CA PHE A 200 13.58 -6.57 -5.33
C PHE A 200 13.14 -7.45 -6.50
N LYS A 201 12.61 -8.63 -6.16
CA LYS A 201 11.92 -9.49 -7.12
C LYS A 201 10.57 -8.87 -7.50
N ILE A 202 10.20 -8.99 -8.76
CA ILE A 202 8.89 -8.55 -9.25
C ILE A 202 7.88 -9.65 -9.02
N TYR A 203 6.85 -9.34 -8.23
CA TYR A 203 5.68 -10.20 -8.06
C TYR A 203 4.54 -9.63 -8.90
N ALA A 204 4.33 -10.21 -10.08
CA ALA A 204 3.24 -9.80 -10.95
C ALA A 204 1.90 -10.34 -10.42
N LEU A 205 1.00 -9.42 -10.07
CA LEU A 205 -0.37 -9.76 -9.70
C LEU A 205 -1.11 -10.32 -10.92
N LYS A 206 -1.85 -11.40 -10.73
CA LYS A 206 -2.59 -12.13 -11.78
C LYS A 206 -4.08 -11.83 -11.77
N GLY A 207 -4.61 -11.55 -10.58
CA GLY A 207 -5.99 -11.15 -10.40
C GLY A 207 -6.23 -9.67 -10.70
N ARG A 208 -7.47 -9.22 -10.53
CA ARG A 208 -7.81 -7.81 -10.69
C ARG A 208 -7.14 -6.96 -9.60
N TRP A 209 -6.78 -5.76 -10.00
CA TRP A 209 -6.20 -4.75 -9.11
C TRP A 209 -6.83 -3.39 -9.41
N PHE A 210 -7.11 -2.61 -8.37
CA PHE A 210 -7.66 -1.26 -8.48
C PHE A 210 -6.95 -0.30 -7.52
N ASP A 211 -6.60 0.88 -8.04
CA ASP A 211 -6.31 2.08 -7.24
C ASP A 211 -7.63 2.83 -7.02
N ILE A 212 -8.12 2.85 -5.79
CA ILE A 212 -9.34 3.56 -5.40
C ILE A 212 -9.00 5.04 -5.18
N GLY A 213 -8.46 5.66 -6.21
CA GLY A 213 -8.01 7.07 -6.16
C GLY A 213 -9.03 8.09 -6.66
N LYS A 214 -10.09 7.66 -7.35
CA LYS A 214 -11.13 8.51 -7.95
C LYS A 214 -12.46 7.76 -8.03
N GLU A 215 -13.55 8.52 -8.29
CA GLU A 215 -14.90 7.98 -8.29
C GLU A 215 -15.11 6.88 -9.34
N GLU A 216 -14.56 7.06 -10.56
CA GLU A 216 -14.71 6.05 -11.60
C GLU A 216 -14.07 4.72 -11.22
N SER A 217 -12.88 4.74 -10.60
CA SER A 217 -12.23 3.51 -10.13
C SER A 217 -12.98 2.85 -8.97
N LEU A 218 -13.62 3.65 -8.10
CA LEU A 218 -14.49 3.14 -7.04
C LEU A 218 -15.73 2.45 -7.60
N ILE A 219 -16.42 3.07 -8.57
CA ILE A 219 -17.61 2.50 -9.22
C ILE A 219 -17.25 1.23 -9.97
N GLU A 220 -16.16 1.24 -10.73
CA GLU A 220 -15.68 0.06 -11.46
C GLU A 220 -15.34 -1.09 -10.50
N ALA A 221 -14.60 -0.82 -9.44
CA ALA A 221 -14.27 -1.81 -8.43
C ALA A 221 -15.54 -2.42 -7.79
N ARG A 222 -16.54 -1.60 -7.43
CA ARG A 222 -17.83 -2.08 -6.90
C ARG A 222 -18.59 -2.97 -7.87
N ARG A 223 -18.47 -2.71 -9.17
CA ARG A 223 -19.15 -3.46 -10.22
C ARG A 223 -18.55 -4.85 -10.42
N VAL A 224 -17.24 -4.99 -10.34
CA VAL A 224 -16.57 -6.20 -10.81
C VAL A 224 -15.81 -6.97 -9.72
N PHE A 225 -15.48 -6.34 -8.60
CA PHE A 225 -14.72 -6.99 -7.52
C PHE A 225 -15.67 -7.79 -6.63
N ASN A 226 -15.51 -9.11 -6.61
CA ASN A 226 -16.25 -9.99 -5.74
C ASN A 226 -15.31 -10.54 -4.67
N PHE A 227 -15.70 -10.40 -3.40
CA PHE A 227 -15.01 -11.07 -2.32
C PHE A 227 -15.38 -12.56 -2.35
N PRO A 228 -14.43 -13.47 -2.07
CA PRO A 228 -14.74 -14.89 -1.92
C PRO A 228 -15.80 -15.11 -0.81
N ASP A 229 -16.68 -16.08 -0.97
CA ASP A 229 -17.76 -16.39 0.01
C ASP A 229 -17.26 -16.66 1.44
N ASN A 230 -16.01 -17.04 1.60
CA ASN A 230 -15.36 -17.30 2.87
C ASN A 230 -14.50 -16.13 3.40
N PHE A 231 -14.59 -14.96 2.78
CA PHE A 231 -13.84 -13.77 3.20
C PHE A 231 -14.23 -13.27 4.60
N PHE A 232 -15.44 -13.64 5.06
CA PHE A 232 -16.04 -13.25 6.35
C PHE A 232 -15.94 -14.37 7.43
N LYS A 233 -15.21 -15.42 7.19
CA LYS A 233 -15.01 -16.54 8.13
C LYS A 233 -13.59 -16.48 8.67
#